data_b236f3cb6a7dabd7345bc720334d4da6
#
_entry.id   b236f3cb6a7dabd7345bc720334d4da6
#
_cell.length_a   1.000
_cell.length_b   1.000
_cell.length_c   1.000
_cell.angle_alpha   90.00
_cell.angle_beta   90.00
_cell.angle_gamma   90.00
#
_symmetry.space_group_name_H-M   'P 1'
#
loop_
_entity.id
_entity.type
_entity.pdbx_description
1 polymer ?
#
loop_
_entity_poly.entity_id
_entity_poly.type
_entity_poly.pdbx_seq_one_letter_code
_entity_poly.pdbx_strand_id
1 'polypeptide(L)'
;LCNIGNYQKASVKKALINIGFINPGTPDPLARHAMACPALPLCGLAMTEAERFLPELLERINNQLKSLEINKSILIRVTGCPNGCARPYMAELALVGSGLNQYQLWLGGSTNLKRLATPYLQKMPIDDLEKTLEPLFLSWKDTGASSSLGDHVTKLGSESVMSLLTSSAAP
;
A
#
# COMPACT_ATOMS: atom_id res chain seq x y z
N LEU A 1 -14.37 -0.01 20.05
CA LEU A 1 -15.14 -0.19 21.30
C LEU A 1 -14.17 -0.14 22.48
N CYS A 2 -14.49 0.68 23.47
CA CYS A 2 -13.68 0.87 24.67
C CYS A 2 -14.41 0.31 25.90
N ASN A 3 -13.67 0.12 27.00
CA ASN A 3 -14.21 -0.32 28.30
C ASN A 3 -14.93 -1.68 28.29
N ILE A 4 -14.47 -2.61 27.44
CA ILE A 4 -14.97 -3.98 27.41
C ILE A 4 -14.12 -4.84 28.33
N GLY A 5 -14.71 -5.40 29.38
CA GLY A 5 -14.04 -6.35 30.27
C GLY A 5 -13.65 -7.64 29.53
N ASN A 6 -12.58 -8.30 29.99
CA ASN A 6 -12.10 -9.53 29.35
C ASN A 6 -13.19 -10.61 29.26
N TYR A 7 -14.06 -10.69 30.26
CA TYR A 7 -15.18 -11.64 30.31
C TYR A 7 -16.30 -11.32 29.31
N GLN A 8 -16.38 -10.08 28.81
CA GLN A 8 -17.38 -9.62 27.84
C GLN A 8 -16.91 -9.75 26.38
N LYS A 9 -15.61 -9.93 26.14
CA LYS A 9 -15.06 -9.93 24.77
C LYS A 9 -15.72 -10.93 23.84
N ALA A 10 -15.96 -12.15 24.32
CA ALA A 10 -16.58 -13.20 23.51
C ALA A 10 -18.04 -12.87 23.13
N SER A 11 -18.84 -12.37 24.07
CA SER A 11 -20.24 -12.01 23.83
C SER A 11 -20.36 -10.81 22.91
N VAL A 12 -19.52 -9.77 23.10
CA VAL A 12 -19.48 -8.59 22.24
C VAL A 12 -19.04 -8.97 20.82
N LYS A 13 -17.99 -9.80 20.67
CA LYS A 13 -17.56 -10.29 19.35
C LYS A 13 -18.68 -11.06 18.65
N LYS A 14 -19.39 -11.94 19.35
CA LYS A 14 -20.51 -12.69 18.79
C LYS A 14 -21.65 -11.76 18.35
N ALA A 15 -21.99 -10.75 19.16
CA ALA A 15 -23.00 -9.77 18.80
C ALA A 15 -22.63 -8.98 17.53
N LEU A 16 -21.38 -8.53 17.42
CA LEU A 16 -20.88 -7.81 16.24
C LEU A 16 -20.88 -8.66 14.97
N ILE A 17 -20.53 -9.94 15.07
CA ILE A 17 -20.63 -10.89 13.95
C ILE A 17 -22.09 -11.06 13.51
N ASN A 18 -23.01 -11.25 14.47
CA ASN A 18 -24.43 -11.48 14.19
C ASN A 18 -25.11 -10.31 13.46
N ILE A 19 -24.66 -9.07 13.69
CA ILE A 19 -25.16 -7.88 12.99
C ILE A 19 -24.35 -7.54 11.72
N GLY A 20 -23.40 -8.40 11.31
CA GLY A 20 -22.58 -8.20 10.12
C GLY A 20 -21.53 -7.08 10.23
N PHE A 21 -21.27 -6.56 11.44
CA PHE A 21 -20.33 -5.45 11.64
C PHE A 21 -18.87 -5.88 11.52
N ILE A 22 -18.54 -7.12 11.88
CA ILE A 22 -17.21 -7.70 11.69
C ILE A 22 -17.32 -9.05 11.00
N ASN A 23 -16.39 -9.30 10.09
CA ASN A 23 -16.22 -10.61 9.48
C ASN A 23 -15.43 -11.50 10.44
N PRO A 24 -15.81 -12.78 10.66
CA PRO A 24 -15.08 -13.70 11.54
C PRO A 24 -13.67 -14.04 11.05
N GLY A 25 -13.32 -13.65 9.81
CA GLY A 25 -12.00 -13.88 9.23
C GLY A 25 -10.89 -13.05 9.87
N THR A 26 -9.65 -13.43 9.61
CA THR A 26 -8.48 -12.62 9.98
C THR A 26 -8.47 -11.36 9.11
N PRO A 27 -8.37 -10.16 9.71
CA PRO A 27 -8.25 -8.93 8.93
C PRO A 27 -7.06 -9.01 7.96
N ASP A 28 -7.26 -8.56 6.72
CA ASP A 28 -6.17 -8.46 5.76
C ASP A 28 -5.02 -7.60 6.34
N PRO A 29 -3.80 -8.12 6.43
CA PRO A 29 -2.66 -7.38 6.95
C PRO A 29 -2.39 -6.07 6.19
N LEU A 30 -2.63 -6.03 4.88
CA LEU A 30 -2.46 -4.83 4.05
C LEU A 30 -3.51 -3.77 4.43
N ALA A 31 -4.78 -4.16 4.55
CA ALA A 31 -5.88 -3.25 4.86
C ALA A 31 -5.76 -2.61 6.25
N ARG A 32 -5.13 -3.32 7.21
CA ARG A 32 -5.01 -2.85 8.60
C ARG A 32 -4.28 -1.51 8.73
N HIS A 33 -3.28 -1.28 7.90
CA HIS A 33 -2.39 -0.12 7.98
C HIS A 33 -2.47 0.79 6.76
N ALA A 34 -3.27 0.43 5.76
CA ALA A 34 -3.48 1.24 4.58
C ALA A 34 -4.23 2.54 4.91
N MET A 35 -3.92 3.59 4.16
CA MET A 35 -4.57 4.89 4.31
C MET A 35 -4.72 5.56 2.96
N ALA A 36 -5.89 6.18 2.73
CA ALA A 36 -6.12 7.04 1.57
C ALA A 36 -6.74 8.38 1.98
N CYS A 37 -6.59 9.40 1.15
CA CYS A 37 -7.37 10.63 1.27
C CYS A 37 -8.69 10.51 0.50
N PRO A 38 -9.70 11.36 0.76
CA PRO A 38 -10.99 11.30 0.04
C PRO A 38 -10.87 11.39 -1.48
N ALA A 39 -9.97 12.25 -2.00
CA ALA A 39 -9.70 12.45 -3.41
C ALA A 39 -10.95 12.72 -4.27
N LEU A 40 -10.97 12.29 -5.54
CA LEU A 40 -12.15 12.43 -6.41
C LEU A 40 -13.29 11.49 -5.94
N PRO A 41 -14.54 11.88 -6.11
CA PRO A 41 -15.03 13.17 -6.62
C PRO A 41 -15.17 14.27 -5.55
N LEU A 42 -14.83 13.99 -4.29
CA LEU A 42 -15.13 14.84 -3.15
C LEU A 42 -14.15 16.01 -2.99
N CYS A 43 -12.91 15.85 -3.42
CA CYS A 43 -11.86 16.85 -3.28
C CYS A 43 -11.60 17.57 -4.61
N GLY A 44 -11.86 18.87 -4.66
CA GLY A 44 -11.63 19.71 -5.86
C GLY A 44 -10.15 19.90 -6.23
N LEU A 45 -9.22 19.52 -5.35
CA LEU A 45 -7.77 19.58 -5.61
C LEU A 45 -7.22 18.24 -6.11
N ALA A 46 -8.00 17.17 -6.07
CA ALA A 46 -7.55 15.85 -6.48
C ALA A 46 -7.44 15.74 -8.00
N MET A 47 -6.41 15.07 -8.45
CA MET A 47 -6.13 14.79 -9.87
C MET A 47 -6.61 13.39 -10.26
N THR A 48 -6.82 12.50 -9.27
CA THR A 48 -7.25 11.12 -9.45
C THR A 48 -7.95 10.59 -8.19
N GLU A 49 -8.37 9.33 -8.21
CA GLU A 49 -9.01 8.64 -7.08
C GLU A 49 -7.98 8.27 -5.99
N ALA A 50 -8.45 8.01 -4.77
CA ALA A 50 -7.65 7.44 -3.69
C ALA A 50 -8.50 6.56 -2.75
N GLU A 51 -9.41 7.12 -1.95
CA GLU A 51 -10.20 6.36 -0.97
C GLU A 51 -11.06 5.27 -1.63
N ARG A 52 -11.77 5.62 -2.69
CA ARG A 52 -12.65 4.69 -3.39
C ARG A 52 -11.87 3.62 -4.16
N PHE A 53 -10.66 3.95 -4.59
CA PHE A 53 -9.75 3.05 -5.30
C PHE A 53 -8.97 2.13 -4.33
N LEU A 54 -8.77 2.53 -3.08
CA LEU A 54 -7.93 1.80 -2.13
C LEU A 54 -8.31 0.31 -1.96
N PRO A 55 -9.59 -0.08 -1.84
CA PRO A 55 -9.94 -1.51 -1.70
C PRO A 55 -9.48 -2.35 -2.90
N GLU A 56 -9.69 -1.86 -4.13
CA GLU A 56 -9.23 -2.52 -5.37
C GLU A 56 -7.71 -2.62 -5.41
N LEU A 57 -6.99 -1.54 -5.08
CA LEU A 57 -5.54 -1.52 -5.02
C LEU A 57 -4.99 -2.58 -4.05
N LEU A 58 -5.58 -2.69 -2.86
CA LEU A 58 -5.15 -3.67 -1.86
C LEU A 58 -5.39 -5.10 -2.34
N GLU A 59 -6.51 -5.35 -3.01
CA GLU A 59 -6.81 -6.65 -3.60
C GLU A 59 -5.79 -7.00 -4.71
N ARG A 60 -5.50 -6.07 -5.62
CA ARG A 60 -4.50 -6.24 -6.69
C ARG A 60 -3.13 -6.58 -6.13
N ILE A 61 -2.63 -5.79 -5.17
CA ILE A 61 -1.33 -6.03 -4.53
C ILE A 61 -1.34 -7.37 -3.76
N ASN A 62 -2.41 -7.67 -3.02
CA ASN A 62 -2.52 -8.92 -2.28
C ASN A 62 -2.48 -10.14 -3.21
N ASN A 63 -3.18 -10.08 -4.34
CA ASN A 63 -3.18 -11.12 -5.36
C ASN A 63 -1.80 -11.29 -5.98
N GLN A 64 -1.09 -10.19 -6.27
CA GLN A 64 0.28 -10.22 -6.77
C GLN A 64 1.25 -10.83 -5.75
N LEU A 65 1.18 -10.43 -4.47
CA LEU A 65 2.01 -11.01 -3.42
C LEU A 65 1.77 -12.52 -3.26
N LYS A 66 0.49 -12.94 -3.32
CA LYS A 66 0.13 -14.36 -3.27
C LYS A 66 0.66 -15.16 -4.47
N SER A 67 0.51 -14.63 -5.69
CA SER A 67 1.01 -15.30 -6.91
C SER A 67 2.53 -15.46 -6.89
N LEU A 68 3.22 -14.51 -6.26
CA LEU A 68 4.67 -14.56 -6.05
C LEU A 68 5.07 -15.34 -4.78
N GLU A 69 4.12 -15.92 -4.03
CA GLU A 69 4.35 -16.64 -2.77
C GLU A 69 5.04 -15.77 -1.70
N ILE A 70 4.74 -14.47 -1.67
CA ILE A 70 5.28 -13.53 -0.69
C ILE A 70 4.31 -13.39 0.46
N ASN A 71 4.64 -13.95 1.61
CA ASN A 71 3.84 -13.84 2.83
C ASN A 71 4.35 -12.71 3.74
N LYS A 72 4.33 -11.49 3.22
CA LYS A 72 4.78 -10.28 3.92
C LYS A 72 3.74 -9.17 3.76
N SER A 73 3.67 -8.24 4.71
CA SER A 73 2.79 -7.08 4.66
C SER A 73 3.56 -5.84 4.21
N ILE A 74 2.84 -4.89 3.61
CA ILE A 74 3.38 -3.62 3.13
C ILE A 74 2.53 -2.49 3.70
N LEU A 75 3.16 -1.43 4.19
CA LEU A 75 2.48 -0.19 4.58
C LEU A 75 2.19 0.64 3.31
N ILE A 76 0.90 0.69 2.92
CA ILE A 76 0.45 1.34 1.68
C ILE A 76 -0.31 2.61 1.98
N ARG A 77 -0.05 3.69 1.23
CA ARG A 77 -0.80 4.94 1.30
C ARG A 77 -1.05 5.53 -0.06
N VAL A 78 -2.24 6.14 -0.23
CA VAL A 78 -2.68 6.72 -1.52
C VAL A 78 -3.21 8.12 -1.32
N THR A 79 -2.81 9.05 -2.18
CA THR A 79 -3.38 10.40 -2.23
C THR A 79 -3.72 10.79 -3.66
N GLY A 80 -4.82 11.52 -3.83
CA GLY A 80 -5.28 11.97 -5.14
C GLY A 80 -4.49 13.15 -5.73
N CYS A 81 -3.55 13.74 -4.98
CA CYS A 81 -2.70 14.84 -5.42
C CYS A 81 -1.45 15.00 -4.52
N PRO A 82 -0.47 15.86 -4.91
CA PRO A 82 0.76 16.07 -4.14
C PRO A 82 0.60 16.73 -2.76
N ASN A 83 -0.61 17.22 -2.39
CA ASN A 83 -0.84 17.76 -1.03
C ASN A 83 -0.63 16.72 0.09
N GLY A 84 -0.65 15.43 -0.22
CA GLY A 84 -0.20 14.40 0.70
C GLY A 84 -1.06 14.18 1.94
N CYS A 85 -2.38 14.38 1.88
CA CYS A 85 -3.29 14.35 3.03
C CYS A 85 -3.28 13.01 3.78
N ALA A 86 -3.04 11.88 3.10
CA ALA A 86 -2.86 10.57 3.72
C ALA A 86 -1.40 10.29 4.12
N ARG A 87 -0.54 11.30 4.13
CA ARG A 87 0.89 11.17 4.48
C ARG A 87 1.59 10.07 3.68
N PRO A 88 1.53 10.10 2.32
CA PRO A 88 2.07 9.04 1.47
C PRO A 88 3.57 8.84 1.68
N TYR A 89 4.29 9.90 1.96
CA TYR A 89 5.75 9.88 2.17
C TYR A 89 6.21 9.07 3.39
N MET A 90 5.27 8.68 4.27
CA MET A 90 5.55 7.83 5.43
C MET A 90 5.26 6.34 5.16
N ALA A 91 4.95 5.96 3.92
CA ALA A 91 4.64 4.59 3.54
C ALA A 91 5.85 3.86 2.96
N GLU A 92 5.82 2.54 3.00
CA GLU A 92 6.80 1.71 2.29
C GLU A 92 6.54 1.73 0.78
N LEU A 93 5.26 1.79 0.39
CA LEU A 93 4.77 1.98 -0.96
C LEU A 93 3.67 3.05 -0.94
N ALA A 94 3.85 4.10 -1.71
CA ALA A 94 2.82 5.12 -1.84
C ALA A 94 2.54 5.50 -3.29
N LEU A 95 1.27 5.81 -3.54
CA LEU A 95 0.78 6.37 -4.78
C LEU A 95 0.32 7.80 -4.54
N VAL A 96 0.87 8.73 -5.33
CA VAL A 96 0.54 10.16 -5.25
C VAL A 96 -0.01 10.61 -6.60
N GLY A 97 -1.25 11.04 -6.67
CA GLY A 97 -1.91 11.45 -7.90
C GLY A 97 -1.11 12.50 -8.68
N SER A 98 -0.88 12.24 -9.95
CA SER A 98 -0.15 13.10 -10.90
C SER A 98 -0.96 13.42 -12.16
N GLY A 99 -2.12 12.83 -12.33
CA GLY A 99 -3.06 13.00 -13.42
C GLY A 99 -4.18 11.97 -13.33
N LEU A 100 -5.15 12.02 -14.24
CA LEU A 100 -6.25 11.07 -14.26
C LEU A 100 -5.71 9.64 -14.48
N ASN A 101 -6.01 8.74 -13.55
CA ASN A 101 -5.49 7.36 -13.52
C ASN A 101 -3.97 7.25 -13.59
N GLN A 102 -3.26 8.31 -13.18
CA GLN A 102 -1.81 8.35 -13.12
C GLN A 102 -1.32 8.73 -11.73
N TYR A 103 -0.27 8.06 -11.29
CA TYR A 103 0.31 8.29 -9.97
C TYR A 103 1.84 8.41 -10.05
N GLN A 104 2.40 9.19 -9.15
CA GLN A 104 3.81 9.03 -8.78
C GLN A 104 3.93 7.77 -7.92
N LEU A 105 5.00 7.00 -8.12
CA LEU A 105 5.37 5.90 -7.25
C LEU A 105 6.45 6.35 -6.27
N TRP A 106 6.15 6.26 -4.97
CA TRP A 106 7.05 6.56 -3.88
C TRP A 106 7.35 5.28 -3.09
N LEU A 107 8.62 5.02 -2.80
CA LEU A 107 9.07 3.80 -2.13
C LEU A 107 10.09 4.11 -1.01
N GLY A 108 10.23 3.19 -0.07
CA GLY A 108 11.34 3.19 0.88
C GLY A 108 11.06 3.81 2.23
N GLY A 109 9.84 4.24 2.53
CA GLY A 109 9.47 4.60 3.91
C GLY A 109 9.62 3.42 4.87
N SER A 110 9.67 3.69 6.17
CA SER A 110 9.81 2.64 7.17
C SER A 110 8.52 2.38 7.94
N THR A 111 8.29 1.13 8.35
CA THR A 111 7.12 0.71 9.13
C THR A 111 7.00 1.44 10.48
N ASN A 112 8.12 1.87 11.05
CA ASN A 112 8.18 2.68 12.27
C ASN A 112 8.04 4.19 12.02
N LEU A 113 7.80 4.61 10.77
CA LEU A 113 7.57 5.99 10.33
C LEU A 113 8.76 6.94 10.55
N LYS A 114 9.98 6.44 10.73
CA LYS A 114 11.19 7.24 10.96
C LYS A 114 11.95 7.60 9.67
N ARG A 115 11.71 6.86 8.58
CA ARG A 115 12.30 7.12 7.26
C ARG A 115 11.18 7.43 6.28
N LEU A 116 11.36 8.49 5.51
CA LEU A 116 10.42 8.87 4.46
C LEU A 116 10.71 8.11 3.16
N ALA A 117 9.66 7.84 2.40
CA ALA A 117 9.75 7.36 1.04
C ALA A 117 10.31 8.45 0.11
N THR A 118 10.91 8.03 -0.99
CA THR A 118 11.39 8.91 -2.07
C THR A 118 10.64 8.61 -3.38
N PRO A 119 10.47 9.61 -4.28
CA PRO A 119 9.83 9.40 -5.56
C PRO A 119 10.75 8.64 -6.52
N TYR A 120 10.24 7.58 -7.13
CA TYR A 120 10.93 6.82 -8.16
C TYR A 120 10.33 7.07 -9.54
N LEU A 121 9.00 7.04 -9.67
CA LEU A 121 8.33 7.33 -10.93
C LEU A 121 7.45 8.57 -10.78
N GLN A 122 7.57 9.52 -11.70
CA GLN A 122 6.79 10.76 -11.70
C GLN A 122 5.39 10.58 -12.31
N LYS A 123 5.25 9.62 -13.22
CA LYS A 123 4.01 9.26 -13.88
C LYS A 123 4.00 7.76 -14.13
N MET A 124 3.07 7.07 -13.53
CA MET A 124 2.82 5.64 -13.73
C MET A 124 1.30 5.48 -13.95
N PRO A 125 0.87 5.00 -15.12
CA PRO A 125 -0.53 4.58 -15.30
C PRO A 125 -0.86 3.51 -14.28
N ILE A 126 -2.05 3.57 -13.69
CA ILE A 126 -2.44 2.60 -12.66
C ILE A 126 -2.54 1.17 -13.20
N ASP A 127 -2.80 1.03 -14.50
CA ASP A 127 -2.88 -0.27 -15.17
C ASP A 127 -1.51 -0.96 -15.29
N ASP A 128 -0.42 -0.21 -15.17
CA ASP A 128 0.96 -0.75 -15.21
C ASP A 128 1.49 -1.13 -13.81
N LEU A 129 0.68 -1.00 -12.75
CA LEU A 129 1.13 -1.15 -11.36
C LEU A 129 1.80 -2.49 -11.10
N GLU A 130 1.12 -3.60 -11.41
CA GLU A 130 1.61 -4.95 -11.14
C GLU A 130 2.88 -5.24 -11.93
N LYS A 131 2.87 -4.91 -13.22
CA LYS A 131 4.03 -5.07 -14.10
C LYS A 131 5.24 -4.30 -13.57
N THR A 132 5.01 -3.07 -13.10
CA THR A 132 6.06 -2.20 -12.56
C THR A 132 6.64 -2.75 -11.25
N LEU A 133 5.79 -3.28 -10.36
CA LEU A 133 6.21 -3.73 -9.03
C LEU A 133 6.76 -5.16 -9.01
N GLU A 134 6.43 -5.99 -9.99
CA GLU A 134 6.81 -7.41 -10.00
C GLU A 134 8.32 -7.66 -9.84
N PRO A 135 9.23 -7.02 -10.59
CA PRO A 135 10.66 -7.24 -10.43
C PRO A 135 11.17 -6.85 -9.04
N LEU A 136 10.63 -5.77 -8.47
CA LEU A 136 10.96 -5.34 -7.12
C LEU A 136 10.47 -6.35 -6.07
N PHE A 137 9.26 -6.87 -6.21
CA PHE A 137 8.70 -7.87 -5.31
C PHE A 137 9.46 -9.20 -5.39
N LEU A 138 9.85 -9.64 -6.58
CA LEU A 138 10.71 -10.82 -6.76
C LEU A 138 12.05 -10.64 -6.07
N SER A 139 12.71 -9.49 -6.24
CA SER A 139 13.95 -9.19 -5.53
C SER A 139 13.76 -9.14 -3.99
N TRP A 140 12.59 -8.71 -3.52
CA TRP A 140 12.27 -8.68 -2.09
C TRP A 140 11.92 -10.06 -1.52
N LYS A 141 11.35 -10.96 -2.33
CA LYS A 141 10.97 -12.33 -1.93
C LYS A 141 12.13 -13.06 -1.24
N ASP A 142 13.32 -12.97 -1.83
CA ASP A 142 14.51 -13.72 -1.40
C ASP A 142 15.17 -13.13 -0.14
N THR A 143 14.66 -12.02 0.38
CA THR A 143 15.15 -11.44 1.63
C THR A 143 14.51 -12.11 2.84
N GLY A 144 15.21 -12.15 3.97
CA GLY A 144 14.71 -12.79 5.19
C GLY A 144 13.31 -12.31 5.60
N ALA A 145 12.57 -13.14 6.31
CA ALA A 145 11.16 -12.92 6.68
C ALA A 145 10.92 -11.61 7.44
N SER A 146 11.90 -11.09 8.14
CA SER A 146 11.83 -9.84 8.91
C SER A 146 12.14 -8.57 8.08
N SER A 147 12.59 -8.70 6.84
CA SER A 147 12.89 -7.55 5.98
C SER A 147 11.61 -6.92 5.45
N SER A 148 11.36 -5.65 5.79
CA SER A 148 10.28 -4.86 5.21
C SER A 148 10.59 -4.44 3.77
N LEU A 149 9.55 -4.12 2.98
CA LEU A 149 9.76 -3.61 1.62
C LEU A 149 10.58 -2.31 1.64
N GLY A 150 10.28 -1.41 2.57
CA GLY A 150 10.99 -0.14 2.69
C GLY A 150 12.47 -0.31 3.04
N ASP A 151 12.82 -1.29 3.88
CA ASP A 151 14.21 -1.59 4.23
C ASP A 151 14.95 -2.23 3.05
N HIS A 152 14.26 -3.11 2.31
CA HIS A 152 14.81 -3.71 1.09
C HIS A 152 15.13 -2.64 0.02
N VAL A 153 14.19 -1.74 -0.27
CA VAL A 153 14.38 -0.61 -1.18
C VAL A 153 15.59 0.24 -0.77
N THR A 154 15.71 0.55 0.51
CA THR A 154 16.83 1.35 1.04
C THR A 154 18.17 0.63 0.88
N LYS A 155 18.19 -0.68 1.11
CA LYS A 155 19.39 -1.52 0.97
C LYS A 155 19.85 -1.66 -0.48
N LEU A 156 18.92 -1.77 -1.43
CA LEU A 156 19.23 -1.84 -2.86
C LEU A 156 19.85 -0.55 -3.40
N GLY A 157 19.40 0.60 -2.87
CA GLY A 157 19.78 1.90 -3.39
C GLY A 157 18.98 2.32 -4.62
N SER A 158 18.97 3.63 -4.89
CA SER A 158 18.05 4.23 -5.88
C SER A 158 18.28 3.73 -7.31
N GLU A 159 19.52 3.56 -7.73
CA GLU A 159 19.86 3.11 -9.11
C GLU A 159 19.34 1.68 -9.36
N SER A 160 19.58 0.75 -8.43
CA SER A 160 19.13 -0.62 -8.55
C SER A 160 17.61 -0.71 -8.56
N VAL A 161 16.93 0.05 -7.70
CA VAL A 161 15.46 0.10 -7.66
C VAL A 161 14.92 0.66 -8.99
N MET A 162 15.47 1.74 -9.51
CA MET A 162 15.07 2.30 -10.81
C MET A 162 15.24 1.29 -11.95
N SER A 163 16.36 0.56 -11.95
CA SER A 163 16.60 -0.50 -12.95
C SER A 163 15.52 -1.59 -12.89
N LEU A 164 15.13 -2.04 -11.69
CA LEU A 164 14.06 -3.02 -11.52
C LEU A 164 12.71 -2.50 -12.00
N LEU A 165 12.33 -1.26 -11.64
CA LEU A 165 11.05 -0.67 -12.03
C LEU A 165 10.94 -0.40 -13.53
N THR A 166 12.05 -0.17 -14.22
CA THR A 166 12.10 0.11 -15.66
C THR A 166 12.34 -1.13 -16.51
N SER A 167 12.84 -2.22 -15.94
CA SER A 167 13.10 -3.48 -16.68
C SER A 167 11.85 -4.10 -17.27
N SER A 168 10.69 -3.86 -16.66
CA SER A 168 9.38 -4.33 -17.14
C SER A 168 8.75 -3.43 -18.22
N ALA A 169 9.34 -2.26 -18.51
CA ALA A 169 8.83 -1.30 -19.48
C ALA A 169 9.33 -1.54 -20.92
N ALA A 170 10.13 -2.60 -21.14
CA ALA A 170 10.51 -3.00 -22.51
C ALA A 170 9.30 -3.61 -23.23
N PRO A 171 9.02 -3.22 -24.47
CA PRO A 171 7.86 -3.62 -25.26
C PRO A 171 7.81 -5.11 -25.54
#